data_35bcc459cbbaf34d639d586da608c37b
#
_entry.id   35bcc459cbbaf34d639d586da608c37b
#
_cell.length_a   1.000
_cell.length_b   1.000
_cell.length_c   1.000
_cell.angle_alpha   90.00
_cell.angle_beta   90.00
_cell.angle_gamma   90.00
#
_symmetry.space_group_name_H-M   'P 1'
#
loop_
_entity.id
_entity.type
_entity.pdbx_description
1 polymer ?
#
loop_
_entity_poly.entity_id
_entity_poly.type
_entity_poly.pdbx_seq_one_letter_code
_entity_poly.pdbx_strand_id
1 'polypeptide(L)' 'MVPRGIRNNNPLNIRKGNNWKGERPNQTDKAFEEFETMQMGIRAGFILLKKY' A
#
# COMPACT_ATOMS: atom_id res chain seq x y z
N MET A 1 0.95 -5.55 -18.90
CA MET A 1 1.12 -5.85 -17.46
C MET A 1 1.04 -4.56 -16.65
N VAL A 2 0.25 -4.57 -15.61
CA VAL A 2 0.11 -3.40 -14.74
C VAL A 2 1.22 -3.45 -13.67
N PRO A 3 1.98 -2.36 -13.46
CA PRO A 3 2.97 -2.34 -12.38
C PRO A 3 2.35 -2.66 -11.02
N ARG A 4 3.11 -3.34 -10.17
CA ARG A 4 2.62 -3.81 -8.88
C ARG A 4 2.10 -2.67 -8.00
N GLY A 5 2.78 -1.53 -7.99
CA GLY A 5 2.34 -0.38 -7.19
C GLY A 5 0.97 0.13 -7.61
N ILE A 6 0.68 0.17 -8.90
CA ILE A 6 -0.63 0.59 -9.41
C ILE A 6 -1.69 -0.46 -9.12
N ARG A 7 -1.36 -1.74 -9.35
CA ARG A 7 -2.29 -2.84 -9.08
C ARG A 7 -2.71 -2.89 -7.61
N ASN A 8 -1.79 -2.61 -6.71
CA ASN A 8 -2.02 -2.68 -5.26
C ASN A 8 -2.48 -1.35 -4.68
N ASN A 9 -2.65 -0.31 -5.49
CA ASN A 9 -2.92 1.04 -5.01
C ASN A 9 -1.87 1.49 -3.99
N ASN A 10 -0.61 1.14 -4.27
CA ASN A 10 0.51 1.32 -3.34
C ASN A 10 1.68 1.94 -4.10
N PRO A 11 1.60 3.25 -4.39
CA PRO A 11 2.59 3.90 -5.26
C PRO A 11 4.02 3.92 -4.70
N LEU A 12 4.18 3.80 -3.39
CA LEU A 12 5.51 3.77 -2.78
C LEU A 12 6.01 2.36 -2.48
N ASN A 13 5.29 1.35 -2.93
CA ASN A 13 5.65 -0.06 -2.72
C ASN A 13 5.92 -0.37 -1.25
N ILE A 14 4.98 0.03 -0.40
CA ILE A 14 5.08 -0.22 1.03
C ILE A 14 5.01 -1.72 1.29
N ARG A 15 6.00 -2.24 2.02
CA ARG A 15 6.04 -3.67 2.34
C ARG A 15 5.14 -3.99 3.50
N LYS A 16 4.72 -5.25 3.57
CA LYS A 16 3.89 -5.73 4.68
C LYS A 16 4.64 -5.63 6.00
N GLY A 17 3.88 -5.56 7.08
CA GLY A 17 4.44 -5.50 8.42
C GLY A 17 3.67 -4.62 9.38
N ASN A 18 2.86 -3.70 8.86
CA ASN A 18 2.02 -2.83 9.69
C ASN A 18 0.57 -2.95 9.28
N ASN A 19 -0.33 -2.60 10.21
CA ASN A 19 -1.75 -2.53 9.91
C ASN A 19 -2.07 -1.12 9.43
N TRP A 20 -2.26 -0.96 8.12
CA TRP A 20 -2.58 0.33 7.54
C TRP A 20 -4.07 0.48 7.38
N LYS A 21 -4.56 1.68 7.62
CA LYS A 21 -5.94 2.01 7.31
C LYS A 21 -6.16 1.93 5.80
N GLY A 22 -7.24 1.26 5.40
CA GLY A 22 -7.60 1.14 3.99
C GLY A 22 -6.96 -0.04 3.27
N GLU A 23 -6.36 -0.96 3.99
CA GLU A 23 -5.87 -2.21 3.40
C GLU A 23 -7.04 -3.04 2.87
N ARG A 24 -6.80 -3.72 1.74
CA ARG A 24 -7.78 -4.69 1.22
C ARG A 24 -7.94 -5.84 2.21
N PRO A 25 -9.19 -6.32 2.42
CA PRO A 25 -9.39 -7.49 3.30
C PRO A 25 -8.67 -8.74 2.80
N ASN A 26 -8.61 -8.92 1.49
CA ASN A 26 -7.93 -10.07 0.87
C ASN A 26 -6.63 -9.61 0.25
N GLN A 27 -5.54 -9.87 0.94
CA GLN A 27 -4.21 -9.52 0.45
C GLN A 27 -3.69 -10.66 -0.42
N THR A 28 -3.40 -10.37 -1.68
CA THR A 28 -2.89 -11.37 -2.62
C THR A 28 -1.40 -11.27 -2.85
N ASP A 29 -0.82 -10.08 -2.65
CA ASP A 29 0.63 -9.88 -2.76
C ASP A 29 1.28 -10.27 -1.44
N LYS A 30 2.29 -11.13 -1.50
CA LYS A 30 2.95 -11.61 -0.28
C LYS A 30 3.96 -10.63 0.29
N ALA A 31 4.44 -9.71 -0.53
CA ALA A 31 5.52 -8.82 -0.14
C ALA A 31 5.06 -7.38 0.13
N PHE A 32 4.08 -6.90 -0.62
CA PHE A 32 3.67 -5.51 -0.59
C PHE A 32 2.21 -5.36 -0.17
N GLU A 33 1.92 -4.25 0.49
CA GLU A 33 0.56 -3.94 0.92
C GLU A 33 -0.34 -3.67 -0.27
N GLU A 34 -1.60 -4.04 -0.14
CA GLU A 34 -2.64 -3.74 -1.11
C GLU A 34 -3.69 -2.87 -0.44
N PHE A 35 -3.98 -1.72 -1.03
CA PHE A 35 -4.95 -0.79 -0.48
C PHE A 35 -6.23 -0.79 -1.32
N GLU A 36 -7.35 -0.45 -0.68
CA GLU A 36 -8.64 -0.42 -1.36
C GLU A 36 -8.71 0.70 -2.40
N THR A 37 -8.05 1.82 -2.12
CA THR A 37 -8.01 2.95 -3.05
C THR A 37 -6.59 3.50 -3.14
N MET A 38 -6.31 4.22 -4.23
CA MET A 38 -5.03 4.89 -4.40
C MET A 38 -4.81 5.94 -3.30
N GLN A 39 -5.89 6.61 -2.87
CA GLN A 39 -5.78 7.60 -1.79
C GLN A 39 -5.27 6.99 -0.49
N MET A 40 -5.71 5.79 -0.16
CA MET A 40 -5.25 5.12 1.06
C MET A 40 -3.78 4.73 0.96
N GLY A 41 -3.34 4.29 -0.22
CA GLY A 41 -1.94 4.01 -0.46
C GLY A 41 -1.06 5.25 -0.35
N ILE A 42 -1.52 6.36 -0.92
CA ILE A 42 -0.81 7.64 -0.83
C ILE A 42 -0.74 8.11 0.63
N ARG A 43 -1.86 7.98 1.36
CA ARG A 43 -1.90 8.34 2.79
C ARG A 43 -0.85 7.57 3.59
N ALA A 44 -0.78 6.27 3.38
CA ALA A 44 0.21 5.43 4.05
C ALA A 44 1.63 5.87 3.71
N GLY A 45 1.87 6.20 2.45
CA GLY A 45 3.16 6.69 2.00
C GLY A 45 3.57 7.97 2.70
N PHE A 46 2.65 8.94 2.84
CA PHE A 46 2.94 10.18 3.55
C PHE A 46 3.26 9.93 5.03
N ILE A 47 2.54 9.02 5.67
CA ILE A 47 2.81 8.69 7.06
C ILE A 47 4.23 8.12 7.21
N LEU A 48 4.62 7.23 6.31
CA LEU A 48 5.97 6.67 6.33
C LEU A 48 7.04 7.75 6.14
N LEU A 49 6.83 8.64 5.18
CA LEU A 49 7.79 9.70 4.91
C LEU A 49 7.99 10.63 6.10
N LYS A 50 6.93 10.84 6.89
CA LYS A 50 7.03 11.68 8.08
C LYS A 50 7.83 11.03 9.20
N LYS A 51 7.91 9.70 9.21
CA LYS A 51 8.68 8.99 10.23
C LYS A 51 10.18 8.99 9.94
N TYR A 52 10.53 9.18 8.71
CA TYR A 52 11.91 9.19 8.25
C TYR A 52 12.28 10.56 7.72
#